data_2e0708c252ec71865420feffefd2b347
#
_entry.id   2e0708c252ec71865420feffefd2b347
#
_cell.length_a   1.000
_cell.length_b   1.000
_cell.length_c   1.000
_cell.angle_alpha   90.00
_cell.angle_beta   90.00
_cell.angle_gamma   90.00
#
_symmetry.space_group_name_H-M   'P 1'
#
loop_
_entity.id
_entity.type
_entity.pdbx_description
1 polymer ?
#
loop_
_entity_poly.entity_id
_entity_poly.type
_entity_poly.pdbx_seq_one_letter_code
_entity_poly.pdbx_strand_id
1 'polypeptide(L)'
;MRRALAAAAIGLLLAGPALAAPGKPKPLGPPEQRLTVAQAKAIFLRNEKVSDWLAHYPQRLWQTDATFDQDHKFWRVNVWAGEAGEVATGKVDDTSGAVSEAWTGPQVAWKMARGLPGAFGGKEINSAPVWLGFCALFFLGLADLRRPFSLRNLDLLVLLSFTVSLWFFNRGDIITSVPLAYPPLLYLLGRMAWSGWRGRLGTGAVPVWPIWLLAAATVFAAGFRLGLNVRASNVIDVGYSGVIGANRIANGQSPYGHFPVELGKACGPSDIDGETRERIQTNGRCESANPQGDTYGPVAYEAYLPGYLALGWTGKWDDLPAAHFASIGFDLLCVLGLALVGLRFGGQRLAVTLAFAWVAYPFTQYVSSSNTNDALPPLFLIWGFWLATWPAARGVGAALSGWTKFGSLLVAPLWASYPERRLRPTLVFAVGFLVATLAAFSILLLEPNPVHAARVFWDRTLGWQIDRESPFSIWDWRQYHAGLPDLHILQRVLEVLLIVAALAVYFVPRRKSPLQL
;
A
#
# COMPACT_ATOMS: atom_id res chain seq x y z
N MET A 1 -35.86 11.51 17.20
CA MET A 1 -34.52 10.93 17.20
C MET A 1 -33.88 10.80 15.80
N ARG A 2 -34.58 10.29 14.76
CA ARG A 2 -33.99 10.13 13.41
C ARG A 2 -33.51 11.42 12.73
N ARG A 3 -34.22 12.56 12.94
CA ARG A 3 -33.83 13.86 12.38
C ARG A 3 -32.68 14.55 13.13
N ALA A 4 -32.55 14.27 14.44
CA ALA A 4 -31.48 14.82 15.26
C ALA A 4 -30.11 14.18 14.98
N LEU A 5 -30.08 12.87 14.71
CA LEU A 5 -28.84 12.16 14.33
C LEU A 5 -28.32 12.56 12.95
N ALA A 6 -29.22 12.82 12.00
CA ALA A 6 -28.83 13.33 10.69
C ALA A 6 -28.25 14.76 10.77
N ALA A 7 -28.81 15.60 11.62
CA ALA A 7 -28.31 16.95 11.86
C ALA A 7 -26.95 16.95 12.59
N ALA A 8 -26.73 16.01 13.52
CA ALA A 8 -25.45 15.84 14.19
C ALA A 8 -24.33 15.32 13.24
N ALA A 9 -24.66 14.39 12.32
CA ALA A 9 -23.70 13.91 11.33
C ALA A 9 -23.31 15.00 10.31
N ILE A 10 -24.27 15.85 9.93
CA ILE A 10 -24.02 16.99 9.03
C ILE A 10 -23.26 18.09 9.77
N GLY A 11 -23.55 18.33 11.04
CA GLY A 11 -22.84 19.31 11.87
C GLY A 11 -21.37 18.94 12.10
N LEU A 12 -21.05 17.66 12.26
CA LEU A 12 -19.66 17.16 12.36
C LEU A 12 -18.88 17.25 11.04
N LEU A 13 -19.58 17.18 9.90
CA LEU A 13 -18.97 17.31 8.57
C LEU A 13 -18.75 18.77 8.14
N LEU A 14 -19.51 19.72 8.73
CA LEU A 14 -19.44 21.15 8.41
C LEU A 14 -18.61 21.96 9.41
N ALA A 15 -18.24 21.40 10.57
CA ALA A 15 -17.32 22.02 11.50
C ALA A 15 -15.88 21.88 10.97
N GLY A 16 -15.52 22.69 9.99
CA GLY A 16 -14.12 22.90 9.62
C GLY A 16 -13.37 23.43 10.87
N PRO A 17 -12.08 23.08 11.04
CA PRO A 17 -11.28 23.61 12.13
C PRO A 17 -11.28 25.14 12.02
N ALA A 18 -11.77 25.81 13.06
CA ALA A 18 -11.61 27.25 13.20
C ALA A 18 -10.10 27.53 13.13
N LEU A 19 -9.66 28.19 12.07
CA LEU A 19 -8.31 28.70 11.94
C LEU A 19 -8.10 29.72 13.07
N ALA A 20 -7.45 29.28 14.14
CA ALA A 20 -6.94 30.19 15.14
C ALA A 20 -5.94 31.13 14.45
N ALA A 21 -6.16 32.42 14.58
CA ALA A 21 -5.24 33.43 14.07
C ALA A 21 -3.83 33.14 14.64
N PRO A 22 -2.77 33.29 13.84
CA PRO A 22 -1.41 33.05 14.31
C PRO A 22 -1.08 34.07 15.41
N GLY A 23 -0.97 33.57 16.64
CA GLY A 23 -0.44 34.37 17.75
C GLY A 23 0.99 34.81 17.42
N LYS A 24 1.35 36.05 17.76
CA LYS A 24 2.72 36.54 17.61
C LYS A 24 3.70 35.55 18.24
N PRO A 25 4.77 35.15 17.52
CA PRO A 25 5.76 34.21 18.08
C PRO A 25 6.39 34.81 19.34
N LYS A 26 6.30 34.06 20.45
CA LYS A 26 7.10 34.36 21.65
C LYS A 26 8.57 34.25 21.28
N PRO A 27 9.45 35.15 21.79
CA PRO A 27 10.90 34.98 21.63
C PRO A 27 11.29 33.62 22.20
N LEU A 28 11.84 32.75 21.37
CA LEU A 28 12.38 31.47 21.77
C LEU A 28 13.64 31.73 22.62
N GLY A 29 13.56 31.44 23.91
CA GLY A 29 14.75 31.19 24.72
C GLY A 29 15.45 29.94 24.15
N PRO A 30 16.73 29.74 24.46
CA PRO A 30 17.43 28.53 24.03
C PRO A 30 16.63 27.31 24.50
N PRO A 31 16.38 26.31 23.62
CA PRO A 31 15.61 25.13 24.00
C PRO A 31 16.34 24.44 25.14
N GLU A 32 15.71 24.36 26.31
CA GLU A 32 16.21 23.54 27.41
C GLU A 32 16.12 22.07 26.96
N GLN A 33 17.25 21.56 26.50
CA GLN A 33 17.46 20.13 26.30
C GLN A 33 17.47 19.47 27.66
N ARG A 34 16.53 18.54 27.91
CA ARG A 34 16.47 17.81 29.18
C ARG A 34 17.44 16.62 29.21
N LEU A 35 17.57 15.95 28.07
CA LEU A 35 18.48 14.83 27.91
C LEU A 35 19.78 15.28 27.26
N THR A 36 20.87 14.71 27.72
CA THR A 36 22.16 14.79 27.01
C THR A 36 22.22 13.78 25.88
N VAL A 37 23.14 13.99 24.93
CA VAL A 37 23.44 13.03 23.85
C VAL A 37 23.66 11.61 24.40
N ALA A 38 24.44 11.51 25.48
CA ALA A 38 24.76 10.22 26.11
C ALA A 38 23.52 9.56 26.73
N GLN A 39 22.63 10.33 27.35
CA GLN A 39 21.38 9.82 27.92
C GLN A 39 20.43 9.36 26.83
N ALA A 40 20.26 10.14 25.76
CA ALA A 40 19.40 9.76 24.64
C ALA A 40 19.89 8.45 23.99
N LYS A 41 21.19 8.32 23.73
CA LYS A 41 21.81 7.08 23.25
C LYS A 41 21.57 5.90 24.19
N ALA A 42 21.81 6.09 25.49
CA ALA A 42 21.62 5.03 26.48
C ALA A 42 20.18 4.57 26.60
N ILE A 43 19.21 5.49 26.53
CA ILE A 43 17.77 5.17 26.54
C ILE A 43 17.43 4.35 25.30
N PHE A 44 17.86 4.79 24.12
CA PHE A 44 17.58 4.09 22.87
C PHE A 44 18.17 2.68 22.84
N LEU A 45 19.43 2.52 23.23
CA LEU A 45 20.12 1.22 23.27
C LEU A 45 19.51 0.24 24.28
N ARG A 46 18.84 0.74 25.33
CA ARG A 46 18.13 -0.09 26.32
C ARG A 46 16.73 -0.47 25.91
N ASN A 47 16.19 0.10 24.83
CA ASN A 47 14.91 -0.31 24.32
C ASN A 47 14.95 -1.80 23.94
N GLU A 48 14.02 -2.61 24.42
CA GLU A 48 13.99 -4.06 24.26
C GLU A 48 14.17 -4.48 22.79
N LYS A 49 13.41 -3.92 21.88
CA LYS A 49 13.51 -4.19 20.45
C LYS A 49 14.88 -3.88 19.87
N VAL A 50 15.50 -2.77 20.31
CA VAL A 50 16.81 -2.35 19.82
C VAL A 50 17.90 -3.24 20.41
N SER A 51 17.86 -3.52 21.72
CA SER A 51 18.83 -4.37 22.40
C SER A 51 18.84 -5.79 21.84
N ASP A 52 17.66 -6.36 21.59
CA ASP A 52 17.50 -7.70 21.05
C ASP A 52 18.09 -7.79 19.64
N TRP A 53 17.83 -6.79 18.81
CA TRP A 53 18.41 -6.76 17.48
C TRP A 53 19.94 -6.58 17.52
N LEU A 54 20.43 -5.67 18.34
CA LEU A 54 21.87 -5.42 18.48
C LEU A 54 22.65 -6.60 19.07
N ALA A 55 22.01 -7.52 19.78
CA ALA A 55 22.64 -8.75 20.26
C ALA A 55 23.20 -9.64 19.14
N HIS A 56 22.72 -9.46 17.89
CA HIS A 56 23.26 -10.16 16.72
C HIS A 56 24.64 -9.65 16.26
N TYR A 57 25.06 -8.50 16.75
CA TYR A 57 26.29 -7.83 16.33
C TYR A 57 27.27 -7.66 17.51
N PRO A 58 28.56 -7.95 17.33
CA PRO A 58 29.57 -7.69 18.37
C PRO A 58 29.57 -6.22 18.75
N GLN A 59 29.48 -5.91 20.07
CA GLN A 59 29.41 -4.54 20.60
C GLN A 59 30.57 -3.65 20.12
N ARG A 60 31.76 -4.24 19.88
CA ARG A 60 32.93 -3.52 19.35
C ARG A 60 32.73 -2.89 17.97
N LEU A 61 31.73 -3.36 17.23
CA LEU A 61 31.39 -2.83 15.90
C LEU A 61 30.34 -1.73 15.95
N TRP A 62 29.74 -1.47 17.11
CA TRP A 62 28.70 -0.47 17.24
C TRP A 62 29.26 0.93 17.20
N GLN A 63 28.70 1.74 16.32
CA GLN A 63 28.87 3.17 16.29
C GLN A 63 27.51 3.82 16.50
N THR A 64 27.42 4.80 17.39
CA THR A 64 26.13 5.45 17.69
C THR A 64 26.26 6.95 17.55
N ASP A 65 25.24 7.54 16.96
CA ASP A 65 25.07 8.98 16.89
C ASP A 65 23.71 9.41 17.43
N ALA A 66 23.58 10.65 17.89
CA ALA A 66 22.32 11.23 18.30
C ALA A 66 22.28 12.71 17.99
N THR A 67 21.24 13.13 17.25
CA THR A 67 21.01 14.51 16.84
C THR A 67 19.69 15.00 17.45
N PHE A 68 19.70 16.21 18.03
CA PHE A 68 18.51 16.82 18.63
C PHE A 68 17.71 17.58 17.57
N ASP A 69 16.43 17.28 17.47
CA ASP A 69 15.46 18.05 16.68
C ASP A 69 14.82 19.11 17.57
N GLN A 70 15.20 20.38 17.36
CA GLN A 70 14.75 21.51 18.17
C GLN A 70 13.26 21.83 17.97
N ASP A 71 12.74 21.59 16.78
CA ASP A 71 11.35 21.95 16.45
C ASP A 71 10.36 20.96 17.09
N HIS A 72 10.75 19.70 17.18
CA HIS A 72 9.90 18.60 17.65
C HIS A 72 10.29 18.05 19.02
N LYS A 73 11.39 18.55 19.62
CA LYS A 73 11.89 18.15 20.94
C LYS A 73 12.11 16.65 21.11
N PHE A 74 12.73 16.01 20.13
CA PHE A 74 13.17 14.64 20.22
C PHE A 74 14.62 14.47 19.77
N TRP A 75 15.24 13.40 20.26
CA TRP A 75 16.55 12.93 19.82
C TRP A 75 16.37 11.88 18.74
N ARG A 76 16.98 12.07 17.57
CA ARG A 76 17.16 11.01 16.59
C ARG A 76 18.44 10.27 16.94
N VAL A 77 18.33 8.96 17.16
CA VAL A 77 19.45 8.09 17.47
C VAL A 77 19.61 7.07 16.36
N ASN A 78 20.84 6.91 15.87
CA ASN A 78 21.22 5.96 14.84
C ASN A 78 22.32 5.04 15.37
N VAL A 79 22.32 3.79 14.93
CA VAL A 79 23.29 2.77 15.32
C VAL A 79 23.76 2.01 14.08
N TRP A 80 25.06 1.99 13.87
CA TRP A 80 25.73 1.22 12.82
C TRP A 80 26.50 0.04 13.44
N ALA A 81 26.67 -1.04 12.67
CA ALA A 81 27.40 -2.24 13.06
C ALA A 81 28.36 -2.70 11.96
N GLY A 82 29.47 -2.00 11.78
CA GLY A 82 30.50 -2.33 10.81
C GLY A 82 29.95 -2.41 9.37
N GLU A 83 30.25 -3.50 8.66
CA GLU A 83 29.82 -3.70 7.27
C GLU A 83 28.31 -3.90 7.11
N ALA A 84 27.58 -4.20 8.19
CA ALA A 84 26.12 -4.32 8.15
C ALA A 84 25.42 -2.96 7.97
N GLY A 85 26.16 -1.85 8.04
CA GLY A 85 25.61 -0.52 7.89
C GLY A 85 24.76 -0.08 9.08
N GLU A 86 23.75 0.76 8.83
CA GLU A 86 22.81 1.21 9.85
C GLU A 86 21.84 0.08 10.21
N VAL A 87 21.95 -0.42 11.45
CA VAL A 87 21.20 -1.57 11.96
C VAL A 87 20.06 -1.20 12.90
N ALA A 88 20.05 0.02 13.43
CA ALA A 88 18.95 0.54 14.23
C ALA A 88 18.88 2.06 14.15
N THR A 89 17.67 2.61 14.13
CA THR A 89 17.43 4.06 14.19
C THR A 89 16.09 4.35 14.85
N GLY A 90 15.96 5.51 15.51
CA GLY A 90 14.70 5.88 16.14
C GLY A 90 14.69 7.25 16.79
N LYS A 91 13.66 7.48 17.59
CA LYS A 91 13.42 8.76 18.27
C LYS A 91 13.22 8.56 19.76
N VAL A 92 13.88 9.39 20.54
CA VAL A 92 13.70 9.49 21.99
C VAL A 92 13.13 10.87 22.30
N ASP A 93 11.97 10.92 22.92
CA ASP A 93 11.34 12.17 23.35
C ASP A 93 12.17 12.81 24.46
N ASP A 94 12.57 14.05 24.28
CA ASP A 94 13.45 14.78 25.21
C ASP A 94 12.78 15.06 26.55
N THR A 95 11.45 15.15 26.56
CA THR A 95 10.69 15.52 27.76
C THR A 95 10.42 14.32 28.66
N SER A 96 9.97 13.21 28.08
CA SER A 96 9.59 12.01 28.80
C SER A 96 10.67 10.94 28.88
N GLY A 97 11.69 11.01 28.03
CA GLY A 97 12.68 9.95 27.85
C GLY A 97 12.10 8.68 27.18
N ALA A 98 10.89 8.75 26.66
CA ALA A 98 10.28 7.59 26.00
C ALA A 98 10.85 7.41 24.59
N VAL A 99 11.07 6.15 24.19
CA VAL A 99 11.36 5.80 22.80
C VAL A 99 10.06 5.82 22.03
N SER A 100 9.83 6.86 21.22
CA SER A 100 8.59 7.04 20.45
C SER A 100 8.63 6.32 19.10
N GLU A 101 9.81 5.98 18.62
CA GLU A 101 10.02 5.32 17.34
C GLU A 101 11.29 4.47 17.42
N ALA A 102 11.23 3.22 17.00
CA ALA A 102 12.39 2.33 16.92
C ALA A 102 12.29 1.41 15.69
N TRP A 103 13.31 1.48 14.85
CA TRP A 103 13.46 0.70 13.62
C TRP A 103 14.73 -0.13 13.74
N THR A 104 14.68 -1.40 13.41
CA THR A 104 15.81 -2.32 13.55
C THR A 104 15.93 -3.20 12.30
N GLY A 105 17.16 -3.55 11.95
CA GLY A 105 17.46 -4.42 10.82
C GLY A 105 16.83 -3.95 9.50
N PRO A 106 16.14 -4.85 8.76
CA PRO A 106 15.50 -4.48 7.49
C PRO A 106 14.50 -3.34 7.59
N GLN A 107 13.97 -3.06 8.80
CA GLN A 107 13.05 -1.95 9.01
C GLN A 107 13.74 -0.59 8.82
N VAL A 108 15.05 -0.50 9.03
CA VAL A 108 15.83 0.74 8.81
C VAL A 108 15.75 1.12 7.33
N ALA A 109 15.98 0.18 6.42
CA ALA A 109 15.82 0.41 4.98
C ALA A 109 14.38 0.81 4.60
N TRP A 110 13.38 0.24 5.26
CA TRP A 110 11.98 0.60 5.06
C TRP A 110 11.66 2.04 5.49
N LYS A 111 12.27 2.49 6.59
CA LYS A 111 12.14 3.88 7.03
C LYS A 111 12.68 4.84 5.98
N MET A 112 13.81 4.51 5.39
CA MET A 112 14.43 5.31 4.34
C MET A 112 13.59 5.37 3.06
N ALA A 113 12.97 4.26 2.68
CA ALA A 113 12.10 4.16 1.50
C ALA A 113 10.80 4.97 1.59
N ARG A 114 10.46 5.52 2.76
CA ARG A 114 9.20 6.27 2.99
C ARG A 114 9.24 7.74 2.55
N GLY A 115 10.39 8.29 2.25
CA GLY A 115 10.56 9.69 1.86
C GLY A 115 10.41 10.65 3.03
N LEU A 116 9.18 10.94 3.48
CA LEU A 116 8.94 11.83 4.62
C LEU A 116 8.98 11.08 5.96
N PRO A 117 9.54 11.70 7.02
CA PRO A 117 9.50 11.11 8.36
C PRO A 117 8.06 10.84 8.80
N GLY A 118 7.80 9.61 9.20
CA GLY A 118 6.65 9.28 10.01
C GLY A 118 5.57 8.41 9.40
N ALA A 119 5.26 8.41 8.10
CA ALA A 119 4.21 7.52 7.60
C ALA A 119 4.06 7.53 6.08
N PHE A 120 3.63 6.42 5.51
CA PHE A 120 3.10 6.35 4.16
C PHE A 120 1.84 7.22 4.03
N GLY A 121 1.66 7.86 2.89
CA GLY A 121 0.48 8.67 2.60
C GLY A 121 0.54 10.11 3.12
N GLY A 122 1.56 10.47 3.91
CA GLY A 122 1.72 11.80 4.47
C GLY A 122 1.06 11.99 5.84
N LYS A 123 1.34 13.13 6.46
CA LYS A 123 0.95 13.45 7.83
C LYS A 123 -0.58 13.57 8.00
N GLU A 124 -1.26 14.18 7.02
CA GLU A 124 -2.67 14.54 7.16
C GLU A 124 -3.58 13.31 7.18
N ILE A 125 -3.36 12.34 6.27
CA ILE A 125 -4.16 11.10 6.26
C ILE A 125 -3.97 10.29 7.54
N ASN A 126 -2.77 10.33 8.13
CA ASN A 126 -2.44 9.61 9.36
C ASN A 126 -2.81 10.37 10.63
N SER A 127 -3.36 11.60 10.50
CA SER A 127 -3.87 12.34 11.65
C SER A 127 -5.17 11.71 12.17
N ALA A 128 -5.33 11.66 13.50
CA ALA A 128 -6.50 11.04 14.11
C ALA A 128 -7.84 11.63 13.62
N PRO A 129 -8.02 12.97 13.45
CA PRO A 129 -9.27 13.53 12.97
C PRO A 129 -9.65 13.06 11.57
N VAL A 130 -8.69 13.02 10.63
CA VAL A 130 -8.94 12.62 9.24
C VAL A 130 -9.20 11.11 9.18
N TRP A 131 -8.36 10.31 9.83
CA TRP A 131 -8.51 8.85 9.84
C TRP A 131 -9.83 8.41 10.47
N LEU A 132 -10.13 8.89 11.67
CA LEU A 132 -11.38 8.56 12.36
C LEU A 132 -12.60 9.14 11.64
N GLY A 133 -12.47 10.29 10.97
CA GLY A 133 -13.50 10.85 10.10
C GLY A 133 -13.86 9.90 8.96
N PHE A 134 -12.88 9.33 8.26
CA PHE A 134 -13.11 8.30 7.24
C PHE A 134 -13.69 7.01 7.83
N CYS A 135 -13.18 6.54 8.96
CA CYS A 135 -13.75 5.36 9.65
C CYS A 135 -15.24 5.57 9.99
N ALA A 136 -15.58 6.73 10.54
CA ALA A 136 -16.96 7.09 10.87
C ALA A 136 -17.83 7.20 9.61
N LEU A 137 -17.34 7.87 8.56
CA LEU A 137 -18.04 8.00 7.29
C LEU A 137 -18.34 6.63 6.68
N PHE A 138 -17.34 5.75 6.61
CA PHE A 138 -17.47 4.39 6.09
C PHE A 138 -18.47 3.57 6.89
N PHE A 139 -18.31 3.53 8.21
CA PHE A 139 -19.18 2.72 9.07
C PHE A 139 -20.62 3.25 9.07
N LEU A 140 -20.82 4.53 9.34
CA LEU A 140 -22.15 5.13 9.41
C LEU A 140 -22.89 5.09 8.07
N GLY A 141 -22.17 5.28 6.96
CA GLY A 141 -22.77 5.23 5.61
C GLY A 141 -23.21 3.84 5.20
N LEU A 142 -22.54 2.80 5.68
CA LEU A 142 -22.79 1.41 5.25
C LEU A 142 -23.46 0.53 6.31
N ALA A 143 -23.39 0.87 7.59
CA ALA A 143 -23.92 0.03 8.66
C ALA A 143 -25.45 -0.06 8.64
N ASP A 144 -25.98 -1.23 9.01
CA ASP A 144 -27.39 -1.42 9.32
C ASP A 144 -27.65 -1.10 10.79
N LEU A 145 -27.96 0.16 11.08
CA LEU A 145 -28.24 0.61 12.44
C LEU A 145 -29.54 0.05 13.03
N ARG A 146 -30.40 -0.56 12.19
CA ARG A 146 -31.62 -1.24 12.65
C ARG A 146 -31.32 -2.64 13.22
N ARG A 147 -30.18 -3.22 12.79
CA ARG A 147 -29.70 -4.53 13.21
C ARG A 147 -28.25 -4.43 13.64
N PRO A 148 -27.95 -3.86 14.81
CA PRO A 148 -26.59 -3.55 15.25
C PRO A 148 -25.67 -4.77 15.27
N PHE A 149 -26.19 -5.95 15.62
CA PHE A 149 -25.44 -7.21 15.65
C PHE A 149 -25.52 -8.02 14.33
N SER A 150 -25.73 -7.35 13.20
CA SER A 150 -25.75 -8.02 11.90
C SER A 150 -24.34 -8.42 11.44
N LEU A 151 -24.23 -9.49 10.65
CA LEU A 151 -22.97 -9.88 10.01
C LEU A 151 -22.40 -8.75 9.14
N ARG A 152 -23.27 -7.93 8.53
CA ARG A 152 -22.85 -6.74 7.75
C ARG A 152 -22.05 -5.77 8.62
N ASN A 153 -22.56 -5.46 9.80
CA ASN A 153 -21.86 -4.53 10.71
C ASN A 153 -20.56 -5.12 11.22
N LEU A 154 -20.55 -6.43 11.49
CA LEU A 154 -19.34 -7.15 11.86
C LEU A 154 -18.30 -7.11 10.73
N ASP A 155 -18.71 -7.38 9.47
CA ASP A 155 -17.82 -7.29 8.29
C ASP A 155 -17.18 -5.89 8.18
N LEU A 156 -17.97 -4.81 8.39
CA LEU A 156 -17.46 -3.42 8.37
C LEU A 156 -16.48 -3.14 9.51
N LEU A 157 -16.79 -3.61 10.73
CA LEU A 157 -15.89 -3.43 11.88
C LEU A 157 -14.58 -4.19 11.69
N VAL A 158 -14.64 -5.40 11.13
CA VAL A 158 -13.43 -6.18 10.82
C VAL A 158 -12.59 -5.47 9.77
N LEU A 159 -13.20 -4.90 8.71
CA LEU A 159 -12.48 -4.09 7.73
C LEU A 159 -11.80 -2.87 8.39
N LEU A 160 -12.44 -2.23 9.35
CA LEU A 160 -11.85 -1.09 10.07
C LEU A 160 -10.81 -1.51 11.11
N SER A 161 -10.84 -2.77 11.60
CA SER A 161 -9.90 -3.24 12.62
C SER A 161 -8.44 -3.31 12.14
N PHE A 162 -8.18 -3.32 10.83
CA PHE A 162 -6.83 -3.11 10.30
C PHE A 162 -6.20 -1.79 10.77
N THR A 163 -7.00 -0.83 11.23
CA THR A 163 -6.51 0.40 11.86
C THR A 163 -5.58 0.13 13.03
N VAL A 164 -5.82 -0.94 13.79
CA VAL A 164 -4.96 -1.32 14.93
C VAL A 164 -3.56 -1.70 14.43
N SER A 165 -3.49 -2.53 13.38
CA SER A 165 -2.21 -2.87 12.73
C SER A 165 -1.49 -1.61 12.21
N LEU A 166 -2.20 -0.74 11.49
CA LEU A 166 -1.65 0.49 10.95
C LEU A 166 -1.13 1.44 12.05
N TRP A 167 -1.80 1.49 13.20
CA TRP A 167 -1.38 2.33 14.31
C TRP A 167 -0.01 1.93 14.87
N PHE A 168 0.29 0.64 14.99
CA PHE A 168 1.62 0.13 15.32
C PHE A 168 2.61 0.36 14.18
N PHE A 169 2.21 0.12 12.95
CA PHE A 169 3.03 0.35 11.77
C PHE A 169 3.55 1.80 11.68
N ASN A 170 2.67 2.78 11.90
CA ASN A 170 3.02 4.20 11.86
C ASN A 170 3.97 4.62 13.00
N ARG A 171 4.09 3.80 14.04
CA ARG A 171 5.05 3.99 15.14
C ARG A 171 6.38 3.28 14.93
N GLY A 172 6.55 2.60 13.80
CA GLY A 172 7.74 1.83 13.51
C GLY A 172 7.76 0.43 14.13
N ASP A 173 6.72 0.04 14.85
CA ASP A 173 6.60 -1.31 15.40
C ASP A 173 5.94 -2.24 14.38
N ILE A 174 6.74 -2.62 13.37
CA ILE A 174 6.27 -3.47 12.27
C ILE A 174 6.08 -4.91 12.73
N ILE A 175 6.90 -5.38 13.67
CA ILE A 175 6.83 -6.76 14.20
C ILE A 175 5.51 -7.00 14.92
N THR A 176 5.01 -6.02 15.67
CA THR A 176 3.67 -6.08 16.28
C THR A 176 2.56 -5.82 15.26
N SER A 177 2.80 -4.89 14.33
CA SER A 177 1.80 -4.51 13.33
C SER A 177 1.35 -5.67 12.44
N VAL A 178 2.29 -6.42 11.88
CA VAL A 178 1.98 -7.46 10.88
C VAL A 178 1.12 -8.59 11.46
N PRO A 179 1.39 -9.18 12.63
CA PRO A 179 0.52 -10.20 13.23
C PRO A 179 -0.89 -9.72 13.52
N LEU A 180 -1.07 -8.44 13.86
CA LEU A 180 -2.39 -7.86 14.11
C LEU A 180 -3.27 -7.76 12.85
N ALA A 181 -2.69 -7.88 11.66
CA ALA A 181 -3.45 -7.96 10.41
C ALA A 181 -4.02 -9.38 10.17
N TYR A 182 -3.48 -10.45 10.77
CA TYR A 182 -3.92 -11.82 10.48
C TYR A 182 -5.35 -12.13 10.94
N PRO A 183 -5.81 -11.76 12.15
CA PRO A 183 -7.18 -12.06 12.56
C PRO A 183 -8.23 -11.49 11.59
N PRO A 184 -8.21 -10.21 11.21
CA PRO A 184 -9.15 -9.70 10.21
C PRO A 184 -8.99 -10.35 8.82
N LEU A 185 -7.76 -10.67 8.37
CA LEU A 185 -7.54 -11.39 7.12
C LEU A 185 -8.17 -12.79 7.14
N LEU A 186 -7.99 -13.55 8.21
CA LEU A 186 -8.57 -14.89 8.36
C LEU A 186 -10.10 -14.84 8.43
N TYR A 187 -10.65 -13.86 9.12
CA TYR A 187 -12.10 -13.64 9.14
C TYR A 187 -12.62 -13.37 7.73
N LEU A 188 -12.00 -12.43 7.01
CA LEU A 188 -12.42 -12.07 5.63
C LEU A 188 -12.28 -13.27 4.69
N LEU A 189 -11.20 -14.04 4.79
CA LEU A 189 -11.01 -15.26 4.01
C LEU A 189 -12.16 -16.25 4.25
N GLY A 190 -12.49 -16.50 5.53
CA GLY A 190 -13.63 -17.37 5.91
C GLY A 190 -14.97 -16.83 5.41
N ARG A 191 -15.19 -15.50 5.48
CA ARG A 191 -16.40 -14.84 4.98
C ARG A 191 -16.55 -14.93 3.47
N MET A 192 -15.45 -14.70 2.73
CA MET A 192 -15.44 -14.82 1.27
C MET A 192 -15.67 -16.26 0.83
N ALA A 193 -14.97 -17.23 1.43
CA ALA A 193 -15.16 -18.65 1.16
C ALA A 193 -16.60 -19.08 1.43
N TRP A 194 -17.18 -18.68 2.56
CA TRP A 194 -18.57 -18.97 2.91
C TRP A 194 -19.57 -18.37 1.94
N SER A 195 -19.36 -17.09 1.55
CA SER A 195 -20.24 -16.41 0.60
C SER A 195 -20.14 -17.04 -0.79
N GLY A 196 -18.94 -17.37 -1.23
CA GLY A 196 -18.67 -18.09 -2.48
C GLY A 196 -19.30 -19.48 -2.49
N TRP A 197 -19.20 -20.23 -1.38
CA TRP A 197 -19.81 -21.56 -1.24
C TRP A 197 -21.34 -21.51 -1.35
N ARG A 198 -21.98 -20.58 -0.65
CA ARG A 198 -23.44 -20.42 -0.70
C ARG A 198 -23.97 -19.91 -2.02
N GLY A 199 -23.16 -19.17 -2.79
CA GLY A 199 -23.52 -18.65 -4.12
C GLY A 199 -24.72 -17.69 -4.14
N ARG A 200 -25.17 -17.23 -2.97
CA ARG A 200 -26.34 -16.35 -2.82
C ARG A 200 -25.91 -15.06 -2.11
N LEU A 201 -26.24 -13.93 -2.72
CA LEU A 201 -26.19 -12.65 -2.04
C LEU A 201 -27.27 -12.63 -0.97
N GLY A 202 -26.89 -12.35 0.28
CA GLY A 202 -27.87 -12.01 1.31
C GLY A 202 -28.61 -10.73 0.91
N THR A 203 -29.84 -10.58 1.40
CA THR A 203 -30.69 -9.40 1.16
C THR A 203 -30.15 -8.09 1.75
N GLY A 204 -28.92 -8.09 2.27
CA GLY A 204 -28.37 -7.05 3.14
C GLY A 204 -27.62 -5.90 2.48
N ALA A 205 -27.48 -5.88 1.16
CA ALA A 205 -26.69 -4.83 0.46
C ALA A 205 -27.46 -3.52 0.18
N VAL A 206 -28.70 -3.41 0.66
CA VAL A 206 -29.49 -2.18 0.46
C VAL A 206 -28.98 -1.09 1.42
N PRO A 207 -28.59 0.11 0.92
CA PRO A 207 -28.20 1.20 1.76
C PRO A 207 -29.33 1.63 2.70
N VAL A 208 -28.99 1.93 3.94
CA VAL A 208 -29.94 2.42 4.95
C VAL A 208 -30.32 3.88 4.67
N TRP A 209 -29.37 4.63 4.11
CA TRP A 209 -29.52 6.04 3.79
C TRP A 209 -30.19 6.27 2.41
N PRO A 210 -30.85 7.41 2.22
CA PRO A 210 -31.31 7.83 0.90
C PRO A 210 -30.15 7.86 -0.09
N ILE A 211 -30.42 7.40 -1.32
CA ILE A 211 -29.39 7.26 -2.35
C ILE A 211 -28.73 8.60 -2.71
N TRP A 212 -29.50 9.68 -2.72
CA TRP A 212 -28.99 11.02 -3.02
C TRP A 212 -27.99 11.50 -1.97
N LEU A 213 -28.22 11.15 -0.69
CA LEU A 213 -27.30 11.52 0.40
C LEU A 213 -25.98 10.78 0.28
N LEU A 214 -26.03 9.46 -0.01
CA LEU A 214 -24.81 8.69 -0.27
C LEU A 214 -24.09 9.17 -1.53
N ALA A 215 -24.82 9.54 -2.57
CA ALA A 215 -24.22 10.10 -3.78
C ALA A 215 -23.53 11.43 -3.51
N ALA A 216 -24.17 12.34 -2.77
CA ALA A 216 -23.57 13.60 -2.36
C ALA A 216 -22.32 13.37 -1.49
N ALA A 217 -22.40 12.45 -0.51
CA ALA A 217 -21.26 12.07 0.32
C ALA A 217 -20.13 11.43 -0.51
N THR A 218 -20.45 10.65 -1.54
CA THR A 218 -19.46 10.08 -2.47
C THR A 218 -18.71 11.18 -3.22
N VAL A 219 -19.43 12.14 -3.79
CA VAL A 219 -18.82 13.27 -4.51
C VAL A 219 -17.95 14.11 -3.60
N PHE A 220 -18.47 14.45 -2.39
CA PHE A 220 -17.71 15.19 -1.39
C PHE A 220 -16.43 14.46 -0.97
N ALA A 221 -16.56 13.17 -0.61
CA ALA A 221 -15.41 12.36 -0.20
C ALA A 221 -14.39 12.22 -1.34
N ALA A 222 -14.84 12.02 -2.59
CA ALA A 222 -13.95 11.96 -3.75
C ALA A 222 -13.17 13.28 -3.92
N GLY A 223 -13.84 14.44 -3.84
CA GLY A 223 -13.18 15.75 -3.89
C GLY A 223 -12.18 15.95 -2.74
N PHE A 224 -12.56 15.56 -1.52
CA PHE A 224 -11.69 15.64 -0.36
C PHE A 224 -10.45 14.76 -0.51
N ARG A 225 -10.61 13.53 -1.03
CA ARG A 225 -9.51 12.60 -1.34
C ARG A 225 -8.52 13.18 -2.35
N LEU A 226 -9.03 13.78 -3.43
CA LEU A 226 -8.20 14.49 -4.41
C LEU A 226 -7.41 15.62 -3.77
N GLY A 227 -8.06 16.43 -2.93
CA GLY A 227 -7.41 17.50 -2.20
C GLY A 227 -6.31 17.01 -1.26
N LEU A 228 -6.55 15.92 -0.54
CA LEU A 228 -5.52 15.27 0.30
C LEU A 228 -4.34 14.77 -0.53
N ASN A 229 -4.61 14.09 -1.65
CA ASN A 229 -3.54 13.57 -2.50
C ASN A 229 -2.66 14.71 -3.04
N VAL A 230 -3.25 15.75 -3.62
CA VAL A 230 -2.50 16.82 -4.26
C VAL A 230 -1.74 17.70 -3.25
N ARG A 231 -2.32 17.93 -2.05
CA ARG A 231 -1.77 18.91 -1.11
C ARG A 231 -0.98 18.34 0.06
N ALA A 232 -1.26 17.10 0.44
CA ALA A 232 -0.82 16.60 1.74
C ALA A 232 -0.42 15.13 1.70
N SER A 233 -0.19 14.57 0.52
CA SER A 233 0.31 13.21 0.35
C SER A 233 1.80 13.19 0.09
N ASN A 234 2.39 12.01 0.16
CA ASN A 234 3.76 11.77 -0.25
C ASN A 234 3.83 10.65 -1.29
N VAL A 235 4.89 10.65 -2.07
CA VAL A 235 5.21 9.55 -2.98
C VAL A 235 6.22 8.65 -2.26
N ILE A 236 5.88 7.37 -2.11
CA ILE A 236 6.81 6.40 -1.56
C ILE A 236 7.59 5.70 -2.70
N ASP A 237 8.51 4.82 -2.34
CA ASP A 237 9.37 4.08 -3.26
C ASP A 237 8.64 3.42 -4.44
N VAL A 238 7.44 2.88 -4.22
CA VAL A 238 6.60 2.25 -5.26
C VAL A 238 6.17 3.26 -6.33
N GLY A 239 5.71 4.44 -5.92
CA GLY A 239 5.31 5.50 -6.86
C GLY A 239 6.50 6.08 -7.61
N TYR A 240 7.61 6.27 -6.90
CA TYR A 240 8.88 6.66 -7.49
C TYR A 240 9.33 5.64 -8.55
N SER A 241 9.35 4.35 -8.20
CA SER A 241 9.71 3.27 -9.14
C SER A 241 8.80 3.27 -10.37
N GLY A 242 7.50 3.53 -10.19
CA GLY A 242 6.55 3.66 -11.29
C GLY A 242 6.94 4.78 -12.27
N VAL A 243 7.27 5.97 -11.75
CA VAL A 243 7.68 7.13 -12.57
C VAL A 243 9.03 6.88 -13.26
N ILE A 244 10.01 6.29 -12.55
CA ILE A 244 11.30 5.95 -13.15
C ILE A 244 11.14 4.90 -14.24
N GLY A 245 10.33 3.86 -14.01
CA GLY A 245 10.03 2.87 -15.04
C GLY A 245 9.37 3.49 -16.27
N ALA A 246 8.42 4.40 -16.08
CA ALA A 246 7.81 5.15 -17.18
C ALA A 246 8.83 6.02 -17.92
N ASN A 247 9.74 6.68 -17.19
CA ASN A 247 10.85 7.44 -17.79
C ASN A 247 11.74 6.54 -18.66
N ARG A 248 12.12 5.35 -18.19
CA ARG A 248 12.91 4.39 -18.97
C ARG A 248 12.19 3.99 -20.25
N ILE A 249 10.91 3.59 -20.15
CA ILE A 249 10.10 3.21 -21.31
C ILE A 249 10.01 4.36 -22.32
N ALA A 250 9.73 5.57 -21.87
CA ALA A 250 9.64 6.76 -22.74
C ALA A 250 10.97 7.08 -23.45
N ASN A 251 12.10 6.70 -22.86
CA ASN A 251 13.44 6.87 -23.46
C ASN A 251 13.93 5.60 -24.21
N GLY A 252 13.04 4.64 -24.50
CA GLY A 252 13.37 3.47 -25.29
C GLY A 252 14.19 2.41 -24.54
N GLN A 253 14.09 2.35 -23.21
CA GLN A 253 14.77 1.38 -22.35
C GLN A 253 13.75 0.56 -21.55
N SER A 254 14.05 -0.71 -21.30
CA SER A 254 13.32 -1.50 -20.32
C SER A 254 13.59 -0.99 -18.90
N PRO A 255 12.61 -1.01 -17.99
CA PRO A 255 12.88 -0.70 -16.58
C PRO A 255 13.86 -1.66 -15.91
N TYR A 256 13.86 -2.92 -16.34
CA TYR A 256 14.58 -4.00 -15.69
C TYR A 256 16.08 -3.92 -15.88
N GLY A 257 16.82 -3.95 -14.75
CA GLY A 257 18.28 -3.81 -14.75
C GLY A 257 18.77 -2.35 -14.85
N HIS A 258 17.86 -1.36 -14.96
CA HIS A 258 18.19 0.06 -15.09
C HIS A 258 17.82 0.86 -13.83
N PHE A 259 17.71 0.22 -12.69
CA PHE A 259 17.57 0.81 -11.37
C PHE A 259 18.82 0.49 -10.53
N PRO A 260 19.25 1.42 -9.65
CA PRO A 260 18.83 2.81 -9.52
C PRO A 260 19.22 3.66 -10.73
N VAL A 261 18.57 4.81 -10.88
CA VAL A 261 18.71 5.68 -12.05
C VAL A 261 20.12 6.29 -12.18
N GLU A 262 20.82 6.51 -11.07
CA GLU A 262 22.07 7.26 -10.99
C GLU A 262 23.15 6.52 -10.23
N LEU A 263 23.52 5.34 -10.70
CA LEU A 263 24.64 4.58 -10.15
C LEU A 263 25.92 5.41 -10.12
N GLY A 264 26.51 5.55 -8.94
CA GLY A 264 27.83 6.13 -8.73
C GLY A 264 27.88 7.65 -8.68
N LYS A 265 26.76 8.35 -8.62
CA LYS A 265 26.70 9.79 -8.40
C LYS A 265 26.06 10.10 -7.05
N ALA A 266 26.88 10.11 -6.00
CA ALA A 266 26.46 10.68 -4.73
C ALA A 266 26.07 12.15 -4.94
N CYS A 267 24.88 12.58 -4.50
CA CYS A 267 24.46 13.96 -4.59
C CYS A 267 25.00 14.83 -3.44
N GLY A 268 25.80 14.26 -2.59
CA GLY A 268 26.47 14.92 -1.48
C GLY A 268 27.40 13.96 -0.73
N PRO A 269 28.16 14.46 0.25
CA PRO A 269 28.91 13.59 1.16
C PRO A 269 27.94 12.65 1.88
N SER A 270 28.43 11.48 2.29
CA SER A 270 27.68 10.60 3.18
C SER A 270 27.25 11.41 4.40
N ASP A 271 25.96 11.35 4.73
CA ASP A 271 25.46 11.99 5.93
C ASP A 271 26.01 11.29 7.19
N ILE A 272 25.73 11.87 8.35
CA ILE A 272 26.10 11.33 9.66
C ILE A 272 25.65 9.87 9.86
N ASP A 273 24.61 9.46 9.15
CA ASP A 273 24.08 8.10 9.14
C ASP A 273 24.91 7.12 8.27
N GLY A 274 25.95 7.59 7.60
CA GLY A 274 26.84 6.76 6.77
C GLY A 274 26.23 6.33 5.43
N GLU A 275 25.01 6.79 5.10
CA GLU A 275 24.34 6.39 3.86
C GLU A 275 24.81 7.21 2.67
N THR A 276 25.06 6.52 1.55
CA THR A 276 25.23 7.16 0.25
C THR A 276 23.85 7.54 -0.29
N ARG A 277 23.63 8.83 -0.51
CA ARG A 277 22.39 9.37 -1.02
C ARG A 277 22.60 9.82 -2.46
N GLU A 278 21.76 9.30 -3.34
CA GLU A 278 21.92 9.45 -4.78
C GLU A 278 20.78 10.25 -5.42
N ARG A 279 19.73 10.54 -4.65
CA ARG A 279 18.53 11.24 -5.12
C ARG A 279 18.37 12.58 -4.42
N ILE A 280 18.08 13.60 -5.19
CA ILE A 280 17.94 14.98 -4.72
C ILE A 280 16.46 15.35 -4.54
N GLN A 281 16.11 15.96 -3.42
CA GLN A 281 14.80 16.57 -3.16
C GLN A 281 14.77 18.04 -3.65
N THR A 282 13.56 18.63 -3.71
CA THR A 282 13.38 20.05 -4.06
C THR A 282 14.08 21.00 -3.09
N ASN A 283 14.18 20.63 -1.82
CA ASN A 283 14.88 21.39 -0.78
C ASN A 283 16.41 21.21 -0.82
N GLY A 284 16.94 20.50 -1.82
CA GLY A 284 18.37 20.22 -1.96
C GLY A 284 18.91 19.08 -1.11
N ARG A 285 18.08 18.42 -0.29
CA ARG A 285 18.47 17.24 0.48
C ARG A 285 18.63 16.03 -0.42
N CYS A 286 19.53 15.17 -0.05
CA CYS A 286 19.80 13.92 -0.74
C CYS A 286 19.14 12.74 -0.01
N GLU A 287 18.59 11.80 -0.78
CA GLU A 287 17.95 10.57 -0.29
C GLU A 287 18.57 9.35 -0.95
N SER A 288 18.53 8.21 -0.25
CA SER A 288 19.04 6.93 -0.75
C SER A 288 18.22 6.43 -1.94
N ALA A 289 18.88 5.85 -2.94
CA ALA A 289 18.22 5.15 -4.01
C ALA A 289 17.69 3.79 -3.54
N ASN A 290 16.55 3.35 -4.14
CA ASN A 290 16.10 1.98 -3.98
C ASN A 290 16.63 1.14 -5.17
N PRO A 291 17.69 0.31 -4.97
CA PRO A 291 18.29 -0.46 -6.05
C PRO A 291 17.38 -1.58 -6.59
N GLN A 292 16.25 -1.84 -5.92
CA GLN A 292 15.31 -2.89 -6.27
C GLN A 292 13.96 -2.34 -6.74
N GLY A 293 13.94 -1.15 -7.33
CA GLY A 293 12.73 -0.53 -7.87
C GLY A 293 12.11 -1.28 -9.05
N ASP A 294 12.83 -2.22 -9.67
CA ASP A 294 12.43 -3.01 -10.84
C ASP A 294 11.87 -4.41 -10.50
N THR A 295 11.27 -4.56 -9.33
CA THR A 295 10.74 -5.85 -8.84
C THR A 295 9.26 -6.11 -9.16
N TYR A 296 8.60 -5.19 -9.85
CA TYR A 296 7.18 -5.29 -10.23
C TYR A 296 7.01 -5.85 -11.65
N GLY A 297 5.78 -6.27 -11.97
CA GLY A 297 5.42 -6.62 -13.34
C GLY A 297 5.40 -5.41 -14.30
N PRO A 298 5.46 -5.63 -15.62
CA PRO A 298 5.60 -4.54 -16.60
C PRO A 298 4.47 -3.52 -16.54
N VAL A 299 3.24 -3.95 -16.32
CA VAL A 299 2.06 -3.07 -16.24
C VAL A 299 2.19 -2.05 -15.10
N ALA A 300 2.93 -2.38 -14.03
CA ALA A 300 3.15 -1.44 -12.93
C ALA A 300 3.90 -0.17 -13.38
N TYR A 301 4.76 -0.26 -14.37
CA TYR A 301 5.51 0.87 -14.92
C TYR A 301 4.77 1.54 -16.07
N GLU A 302 4.17 0.75 -16.97
CA GLU A 302 3.39 1.24 -18.10
C GLU A 302 2.22 2.12 -17.65
N ALA A 303 1.60 1.80 -16.52
CA ALA A 303 0.46 2.54 -15.99
C ALA A 303 0.81 3.98 -15.54
N TYR A 304 2.08 4.26 -15.26
CA TYR A 304 2.54 5.63 -14.96
C TYR A 304 2.91 6.43 -16.22
N LEU A 305 3.04 5.76 -17.37
CA LEU A 305 3.46 6.39 -18.62
C LEU A 305 2.56 7.56 -19.04
N PRO A 306 1.22 7.49 -18.99
CA PRO A 306 0.37 8.63 -19.33
C PRO A 306 0.65 9.87 -18.47
N GLY A 307 0.82 9.68 -17.16
CA GLY A 307 1.17 10.76 -16.22
C GLY A 307 2.56 11.32 -16.48
N TYR A 308 3.51 10.45 -16.75
CA TYR A 308 4.88 10.85 -17.09
C TYR A 308 4.96 11.65 -18.40
N LEU A 309 4.27 11.21 -19.45
CA LEU A 309 4.23 11.93 -20.74
C LEU A 309 3.55 13.30 -20.63
N ALA A 310 2.56 13.43 -19.73
CA ALA A 310 1.84 14.68 -19.54
C ALA A 310 2.59 15.68 -18.65
N LEU A 311 3.25 15.22 -17.58
CA LEU A 311 3.79 16.06 -16.52
C LEU A 311 5.31 15.96 -16.35
N GLY A 312 5.93 14.93 -16.92
CA GLY A 312 7.36 14.68 -16.81
C GLY A 312 7.84 14.29 -15.42
N TRP A 313 9.15 14.36 -15.23
CA TRP A 313 9.84 14.21 -13.98
C TRP A 313 11.03 15.16 -13.91
N THR A 314 11.17 15.90 -12.83
CA THR A 314 12.22 16.90 -12.64
C THR A 314 13.59 16.32 -12.24
N GLY A 315 13.68 15.00 -12.06
CA GLY A 315 14.86 14.33 -11.51
C GLY A 315 14.92 14.36 -9.98
N LYS A 316 13.94 14.95 -9.31
CA LYS A 316 13.90 15.07 -7.86
C LYS A 316 12.97 14.03 -7.24
N TRP A 317 13.39 13.49 -6.11
CA TRP A 317 12.68 12.42 -5.40
C TRP A 317 11.28 12.81 -4.91
N ASP A 318 11.13 14.02 -4.43
CA ASP A 318 9.91 14.55 -3.82
C ASP A 318 9.07 15.43 -4.77
N ASP A 319 9.47 15.52 -6.04
CA ASP A 319 8.75 16.25 -7.08
C ASP A 319 8.36 15.28 -8.21
N LEU A 320 7.28 14.54 -7.95
CA LEU A 320 6.79 13.44 -8.78
C LEU A 320 5.32 13.66 -9.17
N PRO A 321 4.98 14.74 -9.90
CA PRO A 321 3.59 15.03 -10.27
C PRO A 321 2.94 13.90 -11.08
N ALA A 322 3.74 13.17 -11.85
CA ALA A 322 3.29 12.00 -12.60
C ALA A 322 2.77 10.86 -11.69
N ALA A 323 3.36 10.68 -10.49
CA ALA A 323 2.89 9.67 -9.53
C ALA A 323 1.53 10.07 -8.94
N HIS A 324 1.35 11.35 -8.58
CA HIS A 324 0.07 11.88 -8.13
C HIS A 324 -1.02 11.71 -9.18
N PHE A 325 -0.73 12.10 -10.42
CA PHE A 325 -1.65 11.95 -11.55
C PHE A 325 -2.08 10.49 -11.75
N ALA A 326 -1.12 9.57 -11.76
CA ALA A 326 -1.37 8.15 -11.93
C ALA A 326 -2.22 7.58 -10.80
N SER A 327 -1.85 7.84 -9.54
CA SER A 327 -2.57 7.34 -8.37
C SER A 327 -4.00 7.87 -8.29
N ILE A 328 -4.22 9.16 -8.57
CA ILE A 328 -5.55 9.77 -8.68
C ILE A 328 -6.35 9.08 -9.80
N GLY A 329 -5.73 8.88 -10.96
CA GLY A 329 -6.36 8.20 -12.10
C GLY A 329 -6.80 6.78 -11.74
N PHE A 330 -5.95 6.00 -11.08
CA PHE A 330 -6.27 4.64 -10.63
C PHE A 330 -7.44 4.63 -9.64
N ASP A 331 -7.43 5.54 -8.67
CA ASP A 331 -8.48 5.66 -7.66
C ASP A 331 -9.84 6.01 -8.30
N LEU A 332 -9.89 7.03 -9.16
CA LEU A 332 -11.11 7.45 -9.85
C LEU A 332 -11.65 6.37 -10.79
N LEU A 333 -10.78 5.67 -11.50
CA LEU A 333 -11.17 4.56 -12.36
C LEU A 333 -11.71 3.36 -11.56
N CYS A 334 -11.21 3.10 -10.34
CA CYS A 334 -11.81 2.13 -9.43
C CYS A 334 -13.23 2.56 -9.03
N VAL A 335 -13.43 3.82 -8.65
CA VAL A 335 -14.75 4.36 -8.28
C VAL A 335 -15.74 4.24 -9.45
N LEU A 336 -15.32 4.66 -10.65
CA LEU A 336 -16.14 4.55 -11.85
C LEU A 336 -16.47 3.08 -12.19
N GLY A 337 -15.48 2.21 -12.17
CA GLY A 337 -15.66 0.79 -12.44
C GLY A 337 -16.63 0.14 -11.45
N LEU A 338 -16.51 0.44 -10.15
CA LEU A 338 -17.43 -0.04 -9.11
C LEU A 338 -18.85 0.50 -9.30
N ALA A 339 -19.02 1.76 -9.69
CA ALA A 339 -20.32 2.31 -10.04
C ALA A 339 -20.95 1.56 -11.23
N LEU A 340 -20.18 1.29 -12.28
CA LEU A 340 -20.63 0.53 -13.45
C LEU A 340 -20.97 -0.93 -13.11
N VAL A 341 -20.17 -1.59 -12.28
CA VAL A 341 -20.48 -2.92 -11.72
C VAL A 341 -21.79 -2.88 -10.96
N GLY A 342 -21.95 -1.89 -10.09
CA GLY A 342 -23.17 -1.72 -9.31
C GLY A 342 -24.41 -1.51 -10.19
N LEU A 343 -24.33 -0.66 -11.22
CA LEU A 343 -25.41 -0.44 -12.19
C LEU A 343 -25.80 -1.74 -12.89
N ARG A 344 -24.81 -2.52 -13.29
CA ARG A 344 -25.02 -3.78 -14.01
C ARG A 344 -25.68 -4.86 -13.17
N PHE A 345 -25.29 -5.01 -11.91
CA PHE A 345 -25.70 -6.15 -11.08
C PHE A 345 -26.78 -5.83 -10.04
N GLY A 346 -27.05 -4.55 -9.73
CA GLY A 346 -28.01 -4.17 -8.69
C GLY A 346 -28.61 -2.77 -8.87
N GLY A 347 -28.39 -2.14 -10.03
CA GLY A 347 -28.95 -0.83 -10.36
C GLY A 347 -28.32 0.32 -9.57
N GLN A 348 -28.95 1.48 -9.61
CA GLN A 348 -28.41 2.73 -9.06
C GLN A 348 -28.04 2.64 -7.56
N ARG A 349 -28.84 1.89 -6.79
CA ARG A 349 -28.58 1.73 -5.34
C ARG A 349 -27.24 1.05 -5.08
N LEU A 350 -26.98 -0.06 -5.78
CA LEU A 350 -25.72 -0.77 -5.63
C LEU A 350 -24.56 0.05 -6.20
N ALA A 351 -24.76 0.75 -7.32
CA ALA A 351 -23.73 1.61 -7.90
C ALA A 351 -23.21 2.67 -6.93
N VAL A 352 -24.14 3.44 -6.34
CA VAL A 352 -23.77 4.46 -5.35
C VAL A 352 -23.15 3.84 -4.08
N THR A 353 -23.68 2.68 -3.65
CA THR A 353 -23.16 2.01 -2.45
C THR A 353 -21.72 1.53 -2.66
N LEU A 354 -21.38 0.94 -3.80
CA LEU A 354 -20.04 0.46 -4.10
C LEU A 354 -19.05 1.63 -4.28
N ALA A 355 -19.45 2.68 -5.02
CA ALA A 355 -18.64 3.89 -5.16
C ALA A 355 -18.39 4.55 -3.80
N PHE A 356 -19.44 4.69 -2.97
CA PHE A 356 -19.33 5.22 -1.62
C PHE A 356 -18.41 4.37 -0.74
N ALA A 357 -18.57 3.05 -0.79
CA ALA A 357 -17.72 2.14 -0.01
C ALA A 357 -16.24 2.33 -0.30
N TRP A 358 -15.88 2.51 -1.58
CA TRP A 358 -14.49 2.78 -1.97
C TRP A 358 -14.01 4.12 -1.47
N VAL A 359 -14.74 5.21 -1.73
CA VAL A 359 -14.27 6.56 -1.37
C VAL A 359 -14.26 6.83 0.13
N ALA A 360 -15.14 6.16 0.88
CA ALA A 360 -15.23 6.32 2.33
C ALA A 360 -14.27 5.39 3.11
N TYR A 361 -13.72 4.35 2.49
CA TYR A 361 -12.83 3.41 3.18
C TYR A 361 -11.45 4.05 3.41
N PRO A 362 -10.97 4.14 4.67
CA PRO A 362 -9.75 4.87 4.98
C PRO A 362 -8.51 4.28 4.29
N PHE A 363 -8.45 2.96 4.11
CA PHE A 363 -7.28 2.31 3.51
C PHE A 363 -7.16 2.54 2.00
N THR A 364 -8.27 2.70 1.26
CA THR A 364 -8.19 3.12 -0.15
C THR A 364 -7.68 4.54 -0.29
N GLN A 365 -8.02 5.43 0.67
CA GLN A 365 -7.42 6.77 0.75
C GLN A 365 -5.93 6.71 1.10
N TYR A 366 -5.55 5.85 2.03
CA TYR A 366 -4.16 5.66 2.41
C TYR A 366 -3.30 5.23 1.20
N VAL A 367 -3.80 4.26 0.41
CA VAL A 367 -3.16 3.83 -0.84
C VAL A 367 -3.04 4.99 -1.83
N SER A 368 -4.12 5.74 -2.06
CA SER A 368 -4.12 6.91 -2.94
C SER A 368 -3.12 7.98 -2.46
N SER A 369 -3.07 8.28 -1.16
CA SER A 369 -2.14 9.26 -0.60
C SER A 369 -0.68 8.78 -0.51
N SER A 370 -0.42 7.48 -0.66
CA SER A 370 0.94 6.93 -0.77
C SER A 370 1.46 6.94 -2.22
N ASN A 371 0.60 7.26 -3.17
CA ASN A 371 0.88 7.35 -4.61
C ASN A 371 1.48 6.06 -5.18
N THR A 372 1.00 4.90 -4.68
CA THR A 372 1.44 3.57 -5.08
C THR A 372 0.61 3.00 -6.23
N ASN A 373 1.09 1.87 -6.78
CA ASN A 373 0.36 1.08 -7.76
C ASN A 373 -0.63 0.08 -7.15
N ASP A 374 -0.91 0.14 -5.84
CA ASP A 374 -1.76 -0.84 -5.14
C ASP A 374 -3.23 -0.81 -5.60
N ALA A 375 -3.69 0.30 -6.16
CA ALA A 375 -5.03 0.41 -6.73
C ALA A 375 -5.13 -0.22 -8.15
N LEU A 376 -4.01 -0.50 -8.84
CA LEU A 376 -4.00 -1.06 -10.20
C LEU A 376 -4.53 -2.50 -10.28
N PRO A 377 -4.08 -3.46 -9.46
CA PRO A 377 -4.61 -4.82 -9.52
C PRO A 377 -6.14 -4.86 -9.35
N PRO A 378 -6.73 -4.24 -8.30
CA PRO A 378 -8.18 -4.21 -8.18
C PRO A 378 -8.86 -3.42 -9.31
N LEU A 379 -8.25 -2.37 -9.85
CA LEU A 379 -8.77 -1.65 -11.01
C LEU A 379 -9.06 -2.60 -12.18
N PHE A 380 -8.06 -3.36 -12.62
CA PHE A 380 -8.22 -4.27 -13.74
C PHE A 380 -9.21 -5.39 -13.46
N LEU A 381 -9.27 -5.89 -12.22
CA LEU A 381 -10.25 -6.88 -11.81
C LEU A 381 -11.68 -6.29 -11.80
N ILE A 382 -11.88 -5.08 -11.30
CA ILE A 382 -13.19 -4.40 -11.30
C ILE A 382 -13.70 -4.23 -12.73
N TRP A 383 -12.87 -3.74 -13.65
CA TRP A 383 -13.26 -3.55 -15.04
C TRP A 383 -13.46 -4.89 -15.78
N GLY A 384 -12.62 -5.88 -15.51
CA GLY A 384 -12.79 -7.24 -16.02
C GLY A 384 -14.08 -7.89 -15.48
N PHE A 385 -14.46 -7.61 -14.23
CA PHE A 385 -15.73 -8.05 -13.65
C PHE A 385 -16.93 -7.33 -14.27
N TRP A 386 -16.83 -6.04 -14.53
CA TRP A 386 -17.86 -5.31 -15.28
C TRP A 386 -18.08 -5.93 -16.66
N LEU A 387 -17.02 -6.38 -17.32
CA LEU A 387 -17.04 -7.05 -18.62
C LEU A 387 -17.14 -8.58 -18.50
N ALA A 388 -17.60 -9.12 -17.37
CA ALA A 388 -17.54 -10.55 -17.05
C ALA A 388 -18.20 -11.48 -18.07
N THR A 389 -19.17 -11.01 -18.87
CA THR A 389 -19.78 -11.82 -19.93
C THR A 389 -18.87 -12.02 -21.14
N TRP A 390 -17.81 -11.23 -21.27
CA TRP A 390 -16.88 -11.28 -22.40
C TRP A 390 -15.59 -12.00 -21.97
N PRO A 391 -15.39 -13.27 -22.41
CA PRO A 391 -14.25 -14.05 -21.94
C PRO A 391 -12.89 -13.41 -22.22
N ALA A 392 -12.71 -12.80 -23.42
CA ALA A 392 -11.47 -12.11 -23.75
C ALA A 392 -11.19 -10.95 -22.79
N ALA A 393 -12.19 -10.13 -22.45
CA ALA A 393 -12.03 -9.00 -21.54
C ALA A 393 -11.66 -9.46 -20.11
N ARG A 394 -12.23 -10.60 -19.65
CA ARG A 394 -11.80 -11.22 -18.39
C ARG A 394 -10.31 -11.66 -18.46
N GLY A 395 -9.92 -12.24 -19.60
CA GLY A 395 -8.51 -12.62 -19.83
C GLY A 395 -7.58 -11.42 -19.77
N VAL A 396 -7.94 -10.33 -20.45
CA VAL A 396 -7.19 -9.07 -20.41
C VAL A 396 -7.11 -8.53 -18.97
N GLY A 397 -8.23 -8.42 -18.25
CA GLY A 397 -8.25 -7.92 -16.88
C GLY A 397 -7.40 -8.76 -15.93
N ALA A 398 -7.48 -10.10 -16.03
CA ALA A 398 -6.66 -11.00 -15.22
C ALA A 398 -5.16 -10.87 -15.55
N ALA A 399 -4.78 -10.74 -16.82
CA ALA A 399 -3.41 -10.55 -17.23
C ALA A 399 -2.84 -9.21 -16.74
N LEU A 400 -3.54 -8.10 -16.98
CA LEU A 400 -3.08 -6.77 -16.55
C LEU A 400 -2.95 -6.67 -15.03
N SER A 401 -3.92 -7.22 -14.29
CA SER A 401 -3.84 -7.30 -12.82
C SER A 401 -2.63 -8.13 -12.37
N GLY A 402 -2.47 -9.31 -12.93
CA GLY A 402 -1.39 -10.24 -12.61
C GLY A 402 -0.01 -9.71 -12.99
N TRP A 403 0.11 -9.02 -14.13
CA TRP A 403 1.36 -8.39 -14.55
C TRP A 403 1.60 -7.00 -13.95
N THR A 404 0.71 -6.55 -13.08
CA THR A 404 0.99 -5.47 -12.12
C THR A 404 1.61 -6.06 -10.85
N LYS A 405 0.90 -7.02 -10.22
CA LYS A 405 1.34 -7.74 -9.03
C LYS A 405 0.98 -9.22 -9.16
N PHE A 406 1.98 -10.08 -9.16
CA PHE A 406 1.88 -11.50 -9.54
C PHE A 406 0.84 -12.32 -8.76
N GLY A 407 0.57 -11.96 -7.50
CA GLY A 407 -0.46 -12.63 -6.69
C GLY A 407 -1.85 -12.67 -7.35
N SER A 408 -2.19 -11.68 -8.17
CA SER A 408 -3.46 -11.63 -8.88
C SER A 408 -3.58 -12.69 -9.98
N LEU A 409 -2.50 -13.34 -10.41
CA LEU A 409 -2.54 -14.46 -11.38
C LEU A 409 -3.35 -15.65 -10.83
N LEU A 410 -3.43 -15.80 -9.50
CA LEU A 410 -4.20 -16.86 -8.86
C LEU A 410 -5.69 -16.80 -9.15
N VAL A 411 -6.25 -15.65 -9.56
CA VAL A 411 -7.67 -15.55 -9.94
C VAL A 411 -7.95 -16.03 -11.37
N ALA A 412 -6.93 -16.17 -12.22
CA ALA A 412 -7.09 -16.48 -13.63
C ALA A 412 -7.84 -17.80 -13.89
N PRO A 413 -7.61 -18.93 -13.18
CA PRO A 413 -8.37 -20.17 -13.39
C PRO A 413 -9.87 -20.01 -13.09
N LEU A 414 -10.22 -19.29 -12.02
CA LEU A 414 -11.60 -18.99 -11.68
C LEU A 414 -12.27 -18.18 -12.81
N TRP A 415 -11.62 -17.13 -13.26
CA TRP A 415 -12.13 -16.22 -14.29
C TRP A 415 -12.23 -16.89 -15.67
N ALA A 416 -11.32 -17.80 -16.00
CA ALA A 416 -11.36 -18.58 -17.24
C ALA A 416 -12.59 -19.49 -17.32
N SER A 417 -13.03 -20.02 -16.18
CA SER A 417 -14.13 -21.00 -16.09
C SER A 417 -15.52 -20.37 -15.86
N TYR A 418 -15.63 -19.04 -15.77
CA TYR A 418 -16.91 -18.34 -15.57
C TYR A 418 -17.66 -18.14 -16.91
N PRO A 419 -19.00 -18.15 -16.95
CA PRO A 419 -19.95 -18.58 -15.91
C PRO A 419 -20.08 -20.11 -15.81
N GLU A 420 -19.61 -20.82 -16.81
CA GLU A 420 -19.56 -22.28 -16.89
C GLU A 420 -18.29 -22.70 -17.62
N ARG A 421 -17.63 -23.74 -17.11
CA ARG A 421 -16.45 -24.30 -17.76
C ARG A 421 -16.83 -24.90 -19.12
N ARG A 422 -16.39 -24.25 -20.20
CA ARG A 422 -16.55 -24.67 -21.58
C ARG A 422 -15.28 -24.35 -22.37
N LEU A 423 -14.89 -25.23 -23.29
CA LEU A 423 -13.63 -25.09 -24.01
C LEU A 423 -13.53 -23.76 -24.78
N ARG A 424 -14.54 -23.43 -25.60
CA ARG A 424 -14.54 -22.21 -26.45
C ARG A 424 -14.38 -20.90 -25.62
N PRO A 425 -15.19 -20.63 -24.58
CA PRO A 425 -14.98 -19.46 -23.74
C PRO A 425 -13.61 -19.44 -23.03
N THR A 426 -13.11 -20.61 -22.59
CA THR A 426 -11.78 -20.71 -21.98
C THR A 426 -10.67 -20.37 -22.98
N LEU A 427 -10.76 -20.84 -24.23
CA LEU A 427 -9.81 -20.46 -25.28
C LEU A 427 -9.85 -18.96 -25.59
N VAL A 428 -11.06 -18.38 -25.68
CA VAL A 428 -11.21 -16.92 -25.90
C VAL A 428 -10.64 -16.13 -24.73
N PHE A 429 -10.82 -16.60 -23.48
CA PHE A 429 -10.15 -16.03 -22.30
C PHE A 429 -8.63 -16.11 -22.44
N ALA A 430 -8.11 -17.29 -22.79
CA ALA A 430 -6.67 -17.50 -22.94
C ALA A 430 -6.07 -16.61 -24.03
N VAL A 431 -6.77 -16.41 -25.14
CA VAL A 431 -6.34 -15.47 -26.19
C VAL A 431 -6.29 -14.03 -25.64
N GLY A 432 -7.34 -13.56 -24.94
CA GLY A 432 -7.33 -12.23 -24.34
C GLY A 432 -6.18 -12.07 -23.31
N PHE A 433 -5.97 -13.09 -22.48
CA PHE A 433 -4.87 -13.11 -21.51
C PHE A 433 -3.51 -13.05 -22.22
N LEU A 434 -3.31 -13.87 -23.25
CA LEU A 434 -2.05 -13.90 -24.00
C LEU A 434 -1.78 -12.58 -24.72
N VAL A 435 -2.77 -12.01 -25.38
CA VAL A 435 -2.61 -10.72 -26.07
C VAL A 435 -2.22 -9.62 -25.10
N ALA A 436 -2.88 -9.53 -23.94
CA ALA A 436 -2.51 -8.54 -22.93
C ALA A 436 -1.13 -8.80 -22.33
N THR A 437 -0.75 -10.07 -22.14
CA THR A 437 0.59 -10.46 -21.71
C THR A 437 1.64 -10.02 -22.73
N LEU A 438 1.45 -10.34 -23.99
CA LEU A 438 2.39 -9.94 -25.06
C LEU A 438 2.52 -8.41 -25.17
N ALA A 439 1.41 -7.70 -25.03
CA ALA A 439 1.43 -6.24 -25.01
C ALA A 439 2.23 -5.70 -23.83
N ALA A 440 1.99 -6.18 -22.62
CA ALA A 440 2.72 -5.76 -21.43
C ALA A 440 4.22 -6.09 -21.51
N PHE A 441 4.57 -7.25 -22.03
CA PHE A 441 5.97 -7.66 -22.17
C PHE A 441 6.68 -7.04 -23.38
N SER A 442 5.98 -6.28 -24.22
CA SER A 442 6.60 -5.60 -25.36
C SER A 442 7.71 -4.62 -24.96
N ILE A 443 7.70 -4.11 -23.73
CA ILE A 443 8.78 -3.25 -23.19
C ILE A 443 10.14 -3.96 -23.12
N LEU A 444 10.19 -5.29 -23.11
CA LEU A 444 11.46 -6.03 -23.17
C LEU A 444 12.12 -5.94 -24.56
N LEU A 445 11.33 -5.64 -25.60
CA LEU A 445 11.82 -5.43 -26.97
C LEU A 445 12.54 -4.09 -27.13
N LEU A 446 12.48 -3.20 -26.14
CA LEU A 446 13.26 -1.97 -26.10
C LEU A 446 14.75 -2.23 -25.90
N GLU A 447 15.12 -3.42 -25.40
CA GLU A 447 16.51 -3.81 -25.20
C GLU A 447 17.09 -4.43 -26.47
N PRO A 448 18.39 -4.20 -26.74
CA PRO A 448 19.07 -4.77 -27.90
C PRO A 448 19.06 -6.30 -27.95
N ASN A 449 18.99 -6.95 -26.78
CA ASN A 449 18.90 -8.40 -26.64
C ASN A 449 17.67 -8.78 -25.80
N PRO A 450 16.49 -9.03 -26.41
CA PRO A 450 15.27 -9.37 -25.70
C PRO A 450 15.36 -10.64 -24.85
N VAL A 451 16.18 -11.61 -25.24
CA VAL A 451 16.38 -12.86 -24.46
C VAL A 451 17.13 -12.54 -23.16
N HIS A 452 18.15 -11.69 -23.23
CA HIS A 452 18.83 -11.21 -22.02
C HIS A 452 17.88 -10.40 -21.16
N ALA A 453 17.10 -9.48 -21.75
CA ALA A 453 16.10 -8.69 -21.04
C ALA A 453 15.07 -9.57 -20.32
N ALA A 454 14.61 -10.66 -20.94
CA ALA A 454 13.70 -11.62 -20.31
C ALA A 454 14.35 -12.35 -19.11
N ARG A 455 15.66 -12.65 -19.18
CA ARG A 455 16.40 -13.21 -18.04
C ARG A 455 16.51 -12.19 -16.91
N VAL A 456 16.91 -10.96 -17.22
CA VAL A 456 16.99 -9.87 -16.22
C VAL A 456 15.61 -9.64 -15.58
N PHE A 457 14.54 -9.61 -16.38
CA PHE A 457 13.18 -9.55 -15.83
C PHE A 457 12.93 -10.68 -14.82
N TRP A 458 13.23 -11.94 -15.18
CA TRP A 458 13.03 -13.07 -14.29
C TRP A 458 13.81 -12.91 -12.98
N ASP A 459 15.10 -12.60 -13.07
CA ASP A 459 15.99 -12.49 -11.92
C ASP A 459 15.58 -11.31 -10.99
N ARG A 460 15.11 -10.20 -11.56
CA ARG A 460 14.70 -9.01 -10.81
C ARG A 460 13.29 -9.09 -10.23
N THR A 461 12.44 -9.99 -10.76
CA THR A 461 11.03 -10.09 -10.39
C THR A 461 10.68 -11.44 -9.76
N LEU A 462 10.26 -12.41 -10.57
CA LEU A 462 9.76 -13.71 -10.08
C LEU A 462 10.85 -14.49 -9.35
N GLY A 463 12.06 -14.57 -9.88
CA GLY A 463 13.20 -15.23 -9.24
C GLY A 463 13.49 -14.61 -7.88
N TRP A 464 13.62 -13.29 -7.85
CA TRP A 464 13.84 -12.55 -6.61
C TRP A 464 12.71 -12.76 -5.58
N GLN A 465 11.43 -12.79 -6.01
CA GLN A 465 10.32 -13.05 -5.10
C GLN A 465 10.29 -14.49 -4.55
N ILE A 466 10.74 -15.46 -5.35
CA ILE A 466 10.83 -16.87 -4.93
C ILE A 466 11.93 -17.05 -3.88
N ASP A 467 13.05 -16.37 -4.04
CA ASP A 467 14.20 -16.50 -3.16
C ASP A 467 14.13 -15.56 -1.94
N ARG A 468 13.24 -14.59 -2.00
CA ARG A 468 13.08 -13.61 -0.92
C ARG A 468 12.44 -14.25 0.30
N GLU A 469 13.05 -14.02 1.46
CA GLU A 469 12.40 -14.22 2.74
C GLU A 469 11.16 -13.32 2.85
N SER A 470 10.21 -13.74 3.66
CA SER A 470 8.96 -12.98 3.88
C SER A 470 9.10 -12.09 5.12
N PRO A 471 9.85 -10.98 5.04
CA PRO A 471 10.24 -10.20 6.19
C PRO A 471 9.00 -9.70 6.95
N PHE A 472 9.13 -9.65 8.27
CA PHE A 472 8.09 -9.23 9.21
C PHE A 472 6.87 -10.15 9.33
N SER A 473 6.75 -11.18 8.49
CA SER A 473 5.66 -12.15 8.57
C SER A 473 5.97 -13.27 9.58
N ILE A 474 4.96 -14.10 9.89
CA ILE A 474 5.15 -15.27 10.77
C ILE A 474 6.16 -16.27 10.20
N TRP A 475 6.36 -16.28 8.88
CA TRP A 475 7.28 -17.20 8.21
C TRP A 475 8.74 -16.90 8.56
N ASP A 476 9.01 -15.63 8.90
CA ASP A 476 10.35 -15.12 9.16
C ASP A 476 10.55 -14.68 10.63
N TRP A 477 9.64 -15.08 11.53
CA TRP A 477 9.72 -14.71 12.94
C TRP A 477 10.97 -15.21 13.65
N ARG A 478 11.54 -16.32 13.19
CA ARG A 478 12.82 -16.82 13.70
C ARG A 478 13.92 -15.76 13.64
N GLN A 479 13.90 -14.89 12.62
CA GLN A 479 14.87 -13.80 12.46
C GLN A 479 14.76 -12.74 13.59
N TYR A 480 13.56 -12.58 14.16
CA TYR A 480 13.26 -11.54 15.14
C TYR A 480 13.06 -12.07 16.57
N HIS A 481 12.84 -13.35 16.73
CA HIS A 481 12.56 -13.99 18.02
C HIS A 481 13.37 -15.27 18.15
N ALA A 482 14.37 -15.24 19.04
CA ALA A 482 15.20 -16.42 19.31
C ALA A 482 14.35 -17.62 19.81
N GLY A 483 14.67 -18.81 19.31
CA GLY A 483 14.03 -20.06 19.75
C GLY A 483 12.73 -20.41 19.03
N LEU A 484 12.22 -19.60 18.11
CA LEU A 484 11.08 -19.98 17.27
C LEU A 484 11.51 -20.95 16.16
N PRO A 485 10.61 -21.87 15.76
CA PRO A 485 10.90 -22.82 14.68
C PRO A 485 11.00 -22.10 13.33
N ASP A 486 11.76 -22.70 12.43
CA ASP A 486 11.79 -22.32 11.02
C ASP A 486 10.50 -22.79 10.33
N LEU A 487 9.73 -21.84 9.81
CA LEU A 487 8.45 -22.11 9.17
C LEU A 487 8.51 -22.07 7.63
N HIS A 488 9.69 -21.90 7.02
CA HIS A 488 9.82 -21.77 5.56
C HIS A 488 9.30 -23.00 4.80
N ILE A 489 9.54 -24.20 5.32
CA ILE A 489 9.00 -25.43 4.70
C ILE A 489 7.47 -25.41 4.70
N LEU A 490 6.86 -25.02 5.83
CA LEU A 490 5.40 -24.90 5.94
C LEU A 490 4.86 -23.81 4.98
N GLN A 491 5.55 -22.68 4.87
CA GLN A 491 5.23 -21.64 3.90
C GLN A 491 5.20 -22.18 2.48
N ARG A 492 6.25 -22.89 2.04
CA ARG A 492 6.32 -23.48 0.70
C ARG A 492 5.22 -24.49 0.43
N VAL A 493 4.90 -25.34 1.41
CA VAL A 493 3.77 -26.28 1.32
C VAL A 493 2.46 -25.54 1.13
N LEU A 494 2.21 -24.47 1.89
CA LEU A 494 0.98 -23.68 1.78
C LEU A 494 0.90 -22.91 0.46
N GLU A 495 2.01 -22.40 -0.07
CA GLU A 495 2.08 -21.78 -1.39
C GLU A 495 1.67 -22.78 -2.50
N VAL A 496 2.20 -24.01 -2.46
CA VAL A 496 1.81 -25.06 -3.39
C VAL A 496 0.34 -25.42 -3.25
N LEU A 497 -0.16 -25.58 -2.02
CA LEU A 497 -1.58 -25.86 -1.78
C LEU A 497 -2.49 -24.73 -2.27
N LEU A 498 -2.07 -23.48 -2.15
CA LEU A 498 -2.80 -22.33 -2.67
C LEU A 498 -2.87 -22.36 -4.21
N ILE A 499 -1.76 -22.68 -4.88
CA ILE A 499 -1.73 -22.84 -6.34
C ILE A 499 -2.67 -23.99 -6.77
N VAL A 500 -2.61 -25.14 -6.08
CA VAL A 500 -3.50 -26.28 -6.36
C VAL A 500 -4.95 -25.89 -6.15
N ALA A 501 -5.28 -25.17 -5.08
CA ALA A 501 -6.63 -24.68 -4.82
C ALA A 501 -7.09 -23.69 -5.90
N ALA A 502 -6.23 -22.75 -6.33
CA ALA A 502 -6.50 -21.82 -7.41
C ALA A 502 -6.78 -22.54 -8.74
N LEU A 503 -6.06 -23.63 -9.04
CA LEU A 503 -6.33 -24.48 -10.19
C LEU A 503 -7.63 -25.28 -10.02
N ALA A 504 -7.91 -25.79 -8.82
CA ALA A 504 -9.10 -26.60 -8.55
C ALA A 504 -10.40 -25.79 -8.73
N VAL A 505 -10.40 -24.46 -8.43
CA VAL A 505 -11.58 -23.62 -8.65
C VAL A 505 -11.93 -23.42 -10.13
N TYR A 506 -11.05 -23.78 -11.07
CA TYR A 506 -11.43 -23.90 -12.48
C TYR A 506 -12.46 -24.99 -12.69
N PHE A 507 -12.41 -26.08 -11.93
CA PHE A 507 -13.25 -27.25 -12.09
C PHE A 507 -14.50 -27.21 -11.20
N VAL A 508 -14.42 -26.62 -10.00
CA VAL A 508 -15.45 -26.66 -8.97
C VAL A 508 -15.77 -25.25 -8.44
N PRO A 509 -17.06 -24.85 -8.43
CA PRO A 509 -18.23 -25.52 -9.01
C PRO A 509 -18.20 -25.43 -10.56
N ARG A 510 -18.93 -26.33 -11.24
CA ARG A 510 -18.99 -26.32 -12.72
C ARG A 510 -19.63 -25.04 -13.27
N ARG A 511 -20.69 -24.54 -12.58
CA ARG A 511 -21.36 -23.27 -12.88
C ARG A 511 -21.06 -22.28 -11.75
N LYS A 512 -20.71 -21.08 -12.12
CA LYS A 512 -20.31 -20.01 -11.22
C LYS A 512 -21.25 -18.83 -11.32
N SER A 513 -21.69 -18.33 -10.17
CA SER A 513 -22.43 -17.09 -10.09
C SER A 513 -21.49 -15.87 -10.13
N PRO A 514 -21.99 -14.65 -10.40
CA PRO A 514 -21.19 -13.44 -10.28
C PRO A 514 -20.57 -13.25 -8.89
N LEU A 515 -21.23 -13.73 -7.83
CA LEU A 515 -20.72 -13.65 -6.46
C LEU A 515 -19.49 -14.53 -6.23
N GLN A 516 -19.33 -15.59 -7.01
CA GLN A 516 -18.20 -16.51 -6.93
C GLN A 516 -16.99 -16.06 -7.76
N LEU A 517 -17.22 -15.11 -8.67
CA LEU A 517 -16.18 -14.46 -9.45
C LEU A 517 -15.54 -13.30 -8.70
#